data_926ee76c278e4734eb777da97ddb9c59
#
_entry.id   926ee76c278e4734eb777da97ddb9c59
#
_cell.length_a   1.000
_cell.length_b   1.000
_cell.length_c   1.000
_cell.angle_alpha   90.00
_cell.angle_beta   90.00
_cell.angle_gamma   90.00
#
_symmetry.space_group_name_H-M   'P 1'
#
loop_
_entity.id
_entity.type
_entity.pdbx_description
1 polymer ?
#
loop_
_entity_poly.entity_id
_entity_poly.type
_entity_poly.pdbx_seq_one_letter_code
_entity_poly.pdbx_strand_id
1 'polypeptide(L)'
;MPKRNDIQSVLIIGAGPIVIGQACEFDYSGAQACKALREEGLRVILINSNPATIMTDPEMADATYIEPITWEAVSAIIEKERPDAVLPTMGGQTALNCALDLHRHGVLDRFGCELIGASEDAIDMAEDRERFKDAMTEIGLSTPASTVVHTFDAAIAAQAEVGFPAIIRPSFTMGGTGGGIAYNREEYEELVRRGLDLSPTNELLIEQSVLGW
;
A
#
# COMPACT_ATOMS: atom_id res chain seq x y z
N MET A 1 -9.16 12.71 -19.90
CA MET A 1 -9.74 13.71 -18.98
C MET A 1 -9.07 15.04 -19.27
N PRO A 2 -9.74 16.19 -19.14
CA PRO A 2 -9.08 17.48 -19.31
C PRO A 2 -8.00 17.67 -18.22
N LYS A 3 -6.96 18.45 -18.56
CA LYS A 3 -5.90 18.83 -17.62
C LYS A 3 -6.52 19.53 -16.39
N ARG A 4 -6.04 19.21 -15.20
CA ARG A 4 -6.34 19.92 -13.94
C ARG A 4 -5.57 21.26 -13.93
N ASN A 5 -6.30 22.36 -13.86
CA ASN A 5 -5.70 23.70 -13.82
C ASN A 5 -5.59 24.25 -12.39
N ASP A 6 -6.14 23.55 -11.43
CA ASP A 6 -6.14 23.85 -10.01
C ASP A 6 -4.92 23.30 -9.26
N ILE A 7 -4.13 22.42 -9.90
CA ILE A 7 -2.89 21.84 -9.39
C ILE A 7 -1.71 22.40 -10.19
N GLN A 8 -0.67 22.85 -9.49
CA GLN A 8 0.58 23.37 -10.07
C GLN A 8 1.79 22.52 -9.70
N SER A 9 1.70 21.76 -8.61
CA SER A 9 2.80 20.95 -8.08
C SER A 9 2.32 19.62 -7.51
N VAL A 10 3.11 18.57 -7.72
CA VAL A 10 2.79 17.20 -7.27
C VAL A 10 4.00 16.58 -6.60
N LEU A 11 3.80 16.01 -5.41
CA LEU A 11 4.76 15.16 -4.73
C LEU A 11 4.48 13.70 -5.09
N ILE A 12 5.46 13.03 -5.69
CA ILE A 12 5.42 11.59 -5.96
C ILE A 12 6.15 10.86 -4.83
N ILE A 13 5.51 9.85 -4.27
CA ILE A 13 6.14 8.94 -3.30
C ILE A 13 6.60 7.69 -4.04
N GLY A 14 7.90 7.42 -4.01
CA GLY A 14 8.52 6.26 -4.64
C GLY A 14 8.34 4.97 -3.84
N ALA A 15 8.83 3.86 -4.39
CA ALA A 15 8.66 2.53 -3.82
C ALA A 15 9.72 2.13 -2.79
N GLY A 16 10.78 2.93 -2.64
CA GLY A 16 11.93 2.54 -1.84
C GLY A 16 12.81 1.47 -2.52
N PRO A 17 13.51 0.65 -1.75
CA PRO A 17 14.27 -0.48 -2.28
C PRO A 17 13.34 -1.52 -2.90
N ILE A 18 13.80 -2.20 -3.96
CA ILE A 18 13.08 -3.32 -4.55
C ILE A 18 13.06 -4.47 -3.54
N VAL A 19 11.87 -4.91 -3.16
CA VAL A 19 11.63 -6.03 -2.25
C VAL A 19 11.05 -7.21 -3.03
N ILE A 20 11.33 -8.43 -2.61
CA ILE A 20 10.73 -9.62 -3.23
C ILE A 20 9.20 -9.52 -3.13
N GLY A 21 8.53 -9.70 -4.27
CA GLY A 21 7.08 -9.55 -4.37
C GLY A 21 6.59 -8.15 -4.71
N GLN A 22 7.47 -7.17 -4.71
CA GLN A 22 7.23 -5.84 -5.25
C GLN A 22 7.90 -5.74 -6.61
N ALA A 23 7.13 -5.50 -7.63
CA ALA A 23 7.60 -5.49 -9.00
C ALA A 23 8.57 -4.31 -9.25
N CYS A 24 9.63 -4.55 -10.02
CA CYS A 24 10.61 -3.52 -10.38
C CYS A 24 10.03 -2.42 -11.30
N GLU A 25 8.86 -2.66 -11.87
CA GLU A 25 8.12 -1.68 -12.69
C GLU A 25 7.73 -0.41 -11.90
N PHE A 26 7.71 -0.42 -10.57
CA PHE A 26 7.40 0.79 -9.79
C PHE A 26 8.43 1.89 -10.01
N ASP A 27 9.71 1.57 -10.21
CA ASP A 27 10.71 2.56 -10.59
C ASP A 27 10.41 3.17 -11.96
N TYR A 28 10.08 2.31 -12.92
CA TYR A 28 9.67 2.75 -14.26
C TYR A 28 8.36 3.57 -14.21
N SER A 29 7.36 3.11 -13.46
CA SER A 29 6.08 3.81 -13.31
C SER A 29 6.26 5.19 -12.70
N GLY A 30 7.10 5.32 -11.66
CA GLY A 30 7.45 6.60 -11.05
C GLY A 30 8.16 7.53 -12.01
N ALA A 31 9.12 7.02 -12.80
CA ALA A 31 9.81 7.79 -13.84
C ALA A 31 8.85 8.26 -14.94
N GLN A 32 7.90 7.42 -15.37
CA GLN A 32 6.88 7.81 -16.35
C GLN A 32 5.90 8.85 -15.77
N ALA A 33 5.52 8.74 -14.49
CA ALA A 33 4.71 9.74 -13.82
C ALA A 33 5.43 11.11 -13.78
N CYS A 34 6.71 11.15 -13.43
CA CYS A 34 7.51 12.38 -13.47
C CYS A 34 7.48 13.01 -14.86
N LYS A 35 7.70 12.23 -15.91
CA LYS A 35 7.67 12.74 -17.31
C LYS A 35 6.29 13.28 -17.66
N ALA A 36 5.23 12.51 -17.43
CA ALA A 36 3.87 12.90 -17.79
C ALA A 36 3.43 14.18 -17.06
N LEU A 37 3.72 14.31 -15.77
CA LEU A 37 3.38 15.51 -15.00
C LEU A 37 4.17 16.74 -15.47
N ARG A 38 5.45 16.58 -15.84
CA ARG A 38 6.25 17.67 -16.39
C ARG A 38 5.78 18.09 -17.79
N GLU A 39 5.38 17.14 -18.63
CA GLU A 39 4.76 17.43 -19.95
C GLU A 39 3.46 18.22 -19.80
N GLU A 40 2.70 17.97 -18.74
CA GLU A 40 1.53 18.77 -18.37
C GLU A 40 1.91 20.17 -17.78
N GLY A 41 3.19 20.42 -17.57
CA GLY A 41 3.69 21.70 -17.04
C GLY A 41 3.55 21.84 -15.52
N LEU A 42 3.45 20.70 -14.80
CA LEU A 42 3.40 20.69 -13.34
C LEU A 42 4.83 20.62 -12.77
N ARG A 43 5.04 21.25 -11.64
CA ARG A 43 6.26 21.09 -10.85
C ARG A 43 6.23 19.73 -10.13
N VAL A 44 7.27 18.93 -10.32
CA VAL A 44 7.36 17.58 -9.76
C VAL A 44 8.36 17.55 -8.63
N ILE A 45 7.90 17.08 -7.48
CA ILE A 45 8.72 16.77 -6.30
C ILE A 45 8.71 15.27 -6.13
N LEU A 46 9.84 14.67 -5.85
CA LEU A 46 9.99 13.22 -5.68
C LEU A 46 10.65 12.89 -4.35
N ILE A 47 10.12 11.93 -3.65
CA ILE A 47 10.82 11.24 -2.55
C ILE A 47 10.99 9.76 -2.88
N ASN A 48 12.21 9.24 -2.71
CA ASN A 48 12.49 7.82 -2.73
C ASN A 48 13.69 7.50 -1.83
N SER A 49 13.65 6.40 -1.10
CA SER A 49 14.75 6.02 -0.22
C SER A 49 15.91 5.30 -0.95
N ASN A 50 15.70 4.88 -2.18
CA ASN A 50 16.73 4.24 -3.00
C ASN A 50 17.36 5.26 -3.97
N PRO A 51 18.65 5.61 -3.81
CA PRO A 51 19.32 6.55 -4.70
C PRO A 51 19.68 5.96 -6.07
N ALA A 52 19.62 4.64 -6.23
CA ALA A 52 20.05 3.93 -7.45
C ALA A 52 18.85 3.50 -8.31
N THR A 53 17.89 4.41 -8.52
CA THR A 53 16.72 4.17 -9.35
C THR A 53 16.63 5.17 -10.50
N ILE A 54 15.86 4.83 -11.54
CA ILE A 54 15.66 5.72 -12.69
C ILE A 54 14.95 7.01 -12.23
N MET A 55 13.94 6.87 -11.36
CA MET A 55 13.17 8.03 -10.91
C MET A 55 13.98 9.03 -10.09
N THR A 56 15.05 8.58 -9.42
CA THR A 56 15.93 9.46 -8.62
C THR A 56 17.03 10.14 -9.42
N ASP A 57 17.08 9.93 -10.74
CA ASP A 57 17.94 10.72 -11.62
C ASP A 57 17.60 12.22 -11.46
N PRO A 58 18.61 13.08 -11.29
CA PRO A 58 18.39 14.53 -11.06
C PRO A 58 17.58 15.23 -12.15
N GLU A 59 17.52 14.66 -13.37
CA GLU A 59 16.75 15.24 -14.48
C GLU A 59 15.26 14.85 -14.46
N MET A 60 14.86 13.89 -13.61
CA MET A 60 13.48 13.37 -13.59
C MET A 60 12.49 14.30 -12.89
N ALA A 61 12.86 14.94 -11.78
CA ALA A 61 12.01 15.81 -11.02
C ALA A 61 12.65 17.19 -10.80
N ASP A 62 11.83 18.18 -10.47
CA ASP A 62 12.31 19.53 -10.15
C ASP A 62 12.95 19.60 -8.76
N ALA A 63 12.55 18.69 -7.86
CA ALA A 63 13.19 18.49 -6.57
C ALA A 63 13.16 17.00 -6.22
N THR A 64 14.31 16.42 -5.89
CA THR A 64 14.46 15.00 -5.52
C THR A 64 15.00 14.87 -4.10
N TYR A 65 14.31 14.09 -3.29
CA TYR A 65 14.65 13.78 -1.91
C TYR A 65 15.01 12.31 -1.77
N ILE A 66 16.24 12.03 -1.36
CA ILE A 66 16.71 10.67 -1.01
C ILE A 66 16.61 10.54 0.51
N GLU A 67 15.42 10.18 0.95
CA GLU A 67 15.07 10.12 2.37
C GLU A 67 14.21 8.87 2.66
N PRO A 68 14.13 8.40 3.91
CA PRO A 68 13.22 7.33 4.28
C PRO A 68 11.78 7.68 3.93
N ILE A 69 11.04 6.69 3.40
CA ILE A 69 9.62 6.85 3.09
C ILE A 69 8.82 6.60 4.38
N THR A 70 8.84 7.60 5.26
CA THR A 70 8.03 7.64 6.48
C THR A 70 7.18 8.89 6.48
N TRP A 71 6.04 8.86 7.19
CA TRP A 71 5.15 10.01 7.21
C TRP A 71 5.81 11.28 7.79
N GLU A 72 6.75 11.13 8.74
CA GLU A 72 7.50 12.26 9.30
C GLU A 72 8.42 12.92 8.27
N ALA A 73 9.19 12.12 7.53
CA ALA A 73 10.07 12.64 6.49
C ALA A 73 9.27 13.28 5.35
N VAL A 74 8.21 12.62 4.91
CA VAL A 74 7.32 13.15 3.87
C VAL A 74 6.60 14.42 4.35
N SER A 75 6.15 14.47 5.62
CA SER A 75 5.55 15.67 6.20
C SER A 75 6.50 16.87 6.19
N ALA A 76 7.79 16.65 6.52
CA ALA A 76 8.80 17.72 6.47
C ALA A 76 9.03 18.22 5.02
N ILE A 77 8.97 17.33 4.04
CA ILE A 77 9.05 17.71 2.61
C ILE A 77 7.80 18.49 2.19
N ILE A 78 6.61 18.03 2.58
CA ILE A 78 5.35 18.76 2.30
C ILE A 78 5.37 20.16 2.93
N GLU A 79 5.84 20.28 4.16
CA GLU A 79 5.97 21.58 4.84
C GLU A 79 6.90 22.52 4.09
N LYS A 80 8.01 22.02 3.56
CA LYS A 80 9.03 22.79 2.83
C LYS A 80 8.58 23.16 1.42
N GLU A 81 8.08 22.18 0.67
CA GLU A 81 7.82 22.29 -0.76
C GLU A 81 6.40 22.77 -1.10
N ARG A 82 5.46 22.57 -0.18
CA ARG A 82 4.04 22.97 -0.32
C ARG A 82 3.41 22.47 -1.62
N PRO A 83 3.47 21.15 -1.91
CA PRO A 83 2.80 20.62 -3.09
C PRO A 83 1.27 20.76 -2.97
N ASP A 84 0.60 20.96 -4.10
CA ASP A 84 -0.86 20.97 -4.15
C ASP A 84 -1.44 19.56 -4.03
N ALA A 85 -0.69 18.57 -4.51
CA ALA A 85 -1.14 17.16 -4.48
C ALA A 85 -0.01 16.19 -4.16
N VAL A 86 -0.40 15.01 -3.65
CA VAL A 86 0.46 13.85 -3.42
C VAL A 86 -0.02 12.69 -4.27
N LEU A 87 0.90 12.06 -5.02
CA LEU A 87 0.67 10.88 -5.86
C LEU A 87 1.37 9.66 -5.24
N PRO A 88 0.67 8.80 -4.47
CA PRO A 88 1.27 7.64 -3.83
C PRO A 88 1.20 6.37 -4.69
N THR A 89 0.33 6.33 -5.70
CA THR A 89 -0.01 5.11 -6.45
C THR A 89 1.13 4.56 -7.34
N MET A 90 2.22 5.32 -7.48
CA MET A 90 3.40 4.91 -8.25
C MET A 90 4.50 4.24 -7.41
N GLY A 91 4.32 4.13 -6.10
CA GLY A 91 5.33 3.61 -5.17
C GLY A 91 4.95 2.32 -4.45
N GLY A 92 3.92 1.60 -4.94
CA GLY A 92 3.47 0.34 -4.35
C GLY A 92 3.01 0.48 -2.90
N GLN A 93 3.01 -0.64 -2.16
CA GLN A 93 2.52 -0.70 -0.79
C GLN A 93 3.22 0.30 0.15
N THR A 94 4.52 0.48 -0.02
CA THR A 94 5.30 1.43 0.80
C THR A 94 4.73 2.85 0.71
N ALA A 95 4.43 3.32 -0.50
CA ALA A 95 3.89 4.64 -0.72
C ALA A 95 2.41 4.75 -0.29
N LEU A 96 1.61 3.70 -0.51
CA LEU A 96 0.21 3.67 -0.11
C LEU A 96 0.07 3.71 1.43
N ASN A 97 0.85 2.91 2.15
CA ASN A 97 0.88 2.94 3.61
C ASN A 97 1.30 4.31 4.14
N CYS A 98 2.36 4.91 3.55
CA CYS A 98 2.81 6.25 3.92
C CYS A 98 1.70 7.31 3.68
N ALA A 99 0.95 7.21 2.58
CA ALA A 99 -0.15 8.13 2.29
C ALA A 99 -1.30 8.02 3.31
N LEU A 100 -1.66 6.80 3.72
CA LEU A 100 -2.63 6.59 4.80
C LEU A 100 -2.15 7.17 6.12
N ASP A 101 -0.87 7.01 6.45
CA ASP A 101 -0.30 7.58 7.68
C ASP A 101 -0.26 9.10 7.62
N LEU A 102 0.06 9.73 6.48
CA LEU A 102 -0.06 11.19 6.29
C LEU A 102 -1.47 11.68 6.53
N HIS A 103 -2.48 10.97 6.03
CA HIS A 103 -3.89 11.30 6.27
C HIS A 103 -4.24 11.15 7.75
N ARG A 104 -3.93 10.00 8.37
CA ARG A 104 -4.23 9.71 9.79
C ARG A 104 -3.60 10.71 10.76
N HIS A 105 -2.43 11.25 10.42
CA HIS A 105 -1.76 12.29 11.21
C HIS A 105 -2.18 13.72 10.84
N GLY A 106 -3.18 13.87 9.95
CA GLY A 106 -3.72 15.17 9.56
C GLY A 106 -2.74 16.05 8.76
N VAL A 107 -1.68 15.46 8.19
CA VAL A 107 -0.66 16.22 7.43
C VAL A 107 -1.25 16.78 6.15
N LEU A 108 -2.05 16.00 5.45
CA LEU A 108 -2.65 16.42 4.18
C LEU A 108 -3.58 17.63 4.39
N ASP A 109 -4.47 17.56 5.37
CA ASP A 109 -5.39 18.66 5.71
C ASP A 109 -4.64 19.90 6.20
N ARG A 110 -3.63 19.71 7.05
CA ARG A 110 -2.82 20.80 7.61
C ARG A 110 -2.15 21.66 6.53
N PHE A 111 -1.73 21.03 5.44
CA PHE A 111 -1.01 21.71 4.36
C PHE A 111 -1.84 21.92 3.10
N GLY A 112 -3.10 21.44 3.08
CA GLY A 112 -4.01 21.56 1.94
C GLY A 112 -3.57 20.74 0.74
N CYS A 113 -2.95 19.58 0.97
CA CYS A 113 -2.51 18.64 -0.09
C CYS A 113 -3.61 17.63 -0.41
N GLU A 114 -3.95 17.49 -1.68
CA GLU A 114 -4.91 16.50 -2.16
C GLU A 114 -4.19 15.17 -2.47
N LEU A 115 -4.78 14.03 -2.09
CA LEU A 115 -4.36 12.74 -2.65
C LEU A 115 -4.93 12.59 -4.07
N ILE A 116 -4.06 12.32 -5.05
CA ILE A 116 -4.44 12.06 -6.43
C ILE A 116 -4.07 10.63 -6.84
N GLY A 117 -4.78 10.10 -7.84
CA GLY A 117 -4.66 8.70 -8.27
C GLY A 117 -5.58 7.76 -7.51
N ALA A 118 -5.65 7.87 -6.18
CA ALA A 118 -6.63 7.19 -5.34
C ALA A 118 -6.89 8.02 -4.07
N SER A 119 -8.14 7.99 -3.57
CA SER A 119 -8.47 8.58 -2.27
C SER A 119 -8.00 7.69 -1.13
N GLU A 120 -7.88 8.26 0.07
CA GLU A 120 -7.55 7.50 1.29
C GLU A 120 -8.54 6.38 1.55
N ASP A 121 -9.84 6.63 1.35
CA ASP A 121 -10.89 5.61 1.55
C ASP A 121 -10.76 4.46 0.54
N ALA A 122 -10.43 4.76 -0.73
CA ALA A 122 -10.21 3.75 -1.75
C ALA A 122 -8.97 2.90 -1.46
N ILE A 123 -7.88 3.53 -0.98
CA ILE A 123 -6.66 2.82 -0.59
C ILE A 123 -6.95 1.90 0.60
N ASP A 124 -7.56 2.43 1.65
CA ASP A 124 -7.86 1.67 2.86
C ASP A 124 -8.82 0.51 2.57
N MET A 125 -9.87 0.75 1.77
CA MET A 125 -10.80 -0.30 1.33
C MET A 125 -10.12 -1.41 0.53
N ALA A 126 -9.16 -1.07 -0.34
CA ALA A 126 -8.45 -2.05 -1.15
C ALA A 126 -7.43 -2.88 -0.35
N GLU A 127 -6.83 -2.29 0.69
CA GLU A 127 -5.75 -2.91 1.45
C GLU A 127 -6.24 -3.64 2.71
N ASP A 128 -7.34 -3.19 3.30
CA ASP A 128 -8.00 -3.85 4.42
C ASP A 128 -8.84 -5.04 3.92
N ARG A 129 -8.53 -6.23 4.42
CA ARG A 129 -9.15 -7.48 3.95
C ARG A 129 -10.63 -7.58 4.31
N GLU A 130 -11.02 -7.06 5.47
CA GLU A 130 -12.41 -7.07 5.92
C GLU A 130 -13.24 -6.07 5.11
N ARG A 131 -12.79 -4.84 4.99
CA ARG A 131 -13.45 -3.81 4.19
C ARG A 131 -13.61 -4.22 2.72
N PHE A 132 -12.56 -4.82 2.13
CA PHE A 132 -12.63 -5.33 0.77
C PHE A 132 -13.69 -6.44 0.62
N LYS A 133 -13.72 -7.40 1.55
CA LYS A 133 -14.73 -8.48 1.56
C LYS A 133 -16.14 -7.92 1.67
N ASP A 134 -16.36 -6.96 2.57
CA ASP A 134 -17.67 -6.33 2.75
C ASP A 134 -18.11 -5.58 1.49
N ALA A 135 -17.22 -4.81 0.87
CA ALA A 135 -17.48 -4.13 -0.39
C ALA A 135 -17.85 -5.11 -1.52
N MET A 136 -17.17 -6.27 -1.61
CA MET A 136 -17.49 -7.29 -2.60
C MET A 136 -18.87 -7.91 -2.33
N THR A 137 -19.20 -8.13 -1.07
CA THR A 137 -20.52 -8.66 -0.65
C THR A 137 -21.64 -7.68 -0.97
N GLU A 138 -21.42 -6.39 -0.73
CA GLU A 138 -22.40 -5.32 -1.01
C GLU A 138 -22.76 -5.23 -2.49
N ILE A 139 -21.80 -5.42 -3.38
CA ILE A 139 -22.04 -5.45 -4.84
C ILE A 139 -22.53 -6.81 -5.36
N GLY A 140 -22.78 -7.77 -4.46
CA GLY A 140 -23.36 -9.08 -4.80
C GLY A 140 -22.36 -10.12 -5.28
N LEU A 141 -21.05 -9.93 -5.05
CA LEU A 141 -20.03 -10.94 -5.33
C LEU A 141 -19.86 -11.87 -4.13
N SER A 142 -19.62 -13.15 -4.43
CA SER A 142 -19.30 -14.15 -3.41
C SER A 142 -17.80 -14.21 -3.17
N THR A 143 -17.41 -14.30 -1.90
CA THR A 143 -16.03 -14.56 -1.47
C THR A 143 -15.95 -15.91 -0.79
N PRO A 144 -14.78 -16.57 -0.74
CA PRO A 144 -14.59 -17.77 0.05
C PRO A 144 -14.94 -17.56 1.52
N ALA A 145 -15.34 -18.63 2.21
CA ALA A 145 -15.56 -18.56 3.65
C ALA A 145 -14.28 -18.09 4.34
N SER A 146 -14.37 -17.03 5.12
CA SER A 146 -13.21 -16.37 5.71
C SER A 146 -13.56 -15.62 6.99
N THR A 147 -12.57 -15.51 7.89
CA THR A 147 -12.69 -14.80 9.16
C THR A 147 -11.45 -13.95 9.39
N VAL A 148 -11.65 -12.70 9.78
CA VAL A 148 -10.57 -11.79 10.21
C VAL A 148 -10.23 -12.05 11.66
N VAL A 149 -8.94 -12.15 11.98
CA VAL A 149 -8.44 -12.44 13.32
C VAL A 149 -7.24 -11.55 13.67
N HIS A 150 -7.14 -11.16 14.93
CA HIS A 150 -6.06 -10.33 15.46
C HIS A 150 -5.20 -11.04 16.51
N THR A 151 -5.56 -12.26 16.87
CA THR A 151 -4.85 -13.04 17.90
C THR A 151 -4.68 -14.49 17.46
N PHE A 152 -3.67 -15.13 18.02
CA PHE A 152 -3.42 -16.55 17.78
C PHE A 152 -4.60 -17.43 18.18
N ASP A 153 -5.18 -17.19 19.34
CA ASP A 153 -6.31 -17.99 19.84
C ASP A 153 -7.57 -17.86 18.96
N ALA A 154 -7.84 -16.64 18.47
CA ALA A 154 -8.92 -16.40 17.52
C ALA A 154 -8.66 -17.13 16.18
N ALA A 155 -7.41 -17.16 15.70
CA ALA A 155 -7.04 -17.89 14.50
C ALA A 155 -7.24 -19.41 14.67
N ILE A 156 -6.89 -19.97 15.84
CA ILE A 156 -7.13 -21.40 16.13
C ILE A 156 -8.63 -21.71 16.14
N ALA A 157 -9.46 -20.82 16.64
CA ALA A 157 -10.92 -20.98 16.59
C ALA A 157 -11.45 -20.92 15.14
N ALA A 158 -10.99 -19.96 14.35
CA ALA A 158 -11.40 -19.76 12.95
C ALA A 158 -11.05 -20.99 12.06
N GLN A 159 -9.95 -21.67 12.34
CA GLN A 159 -9.55 -22.87 11.60
C GLN A 159 -10.61 -23.99 11.64
N ALA A 160 -11.34 -24.11 12.75
CA ALA A 160 -12.38 -25.12 12.87
C ALA A 160 -13.57 -24.90 11.91
N GLU A 161 -13.81 -23.64 11.54
CA GLU A 161 -14.87 -23.24 10.60
C GLU A 161 -14.41 -23.31 9.14
N VAL A 162 -13.16 -22.91 8.88
CA VAL A 162 -12.59 -22.82 7.53
C VAL A 162 -12.11 -24.19 7.02
N GLY A 163 -11.59 -25.06 7.91
CA GLY A 163 -11.03 -26.36 7.55
C GLY A 163 -9.64 -26.27 6.92
N PHE A 164 -9.20 -27.36 6.29
CA PHE A 164 -7.95 -27.45 5.52
C PHE A 164 -8.22 -27.87 4.05
N PRO A 165 -7.44 -27.38 3.08
CA PRO A 165 -6.36 -26.38 3.21
C PRO A 165 -6.92 -24.99 3.58
N ALA A 166 -6.21 -24.28 4.46
CA ALA A 166 -6.53 -22.90 4.84
C ALA A 166 -5.51 -21.93 4.25
N ILE A 167 -5.97 -20.77 3.80
CA ILE A 167 -5.10 -19.68 3.33
C ILE A 167 -4.99 -18.66 4.44
N ILE A 168 -3.77 -18.25 4.75
CA ILE A 168 -3.46 -17.20 5.73
C ILE A 168 -2.95 -15.99 4.96
N ARG A 169 -3.61 -14.85 5.14
CA ARG A 169 -3.30 -13.60 4.40
C ARG A 169 -3.20 -12.44 5.36
N PRO A 170 -1.98 -11.99 5.70
CA PRO A 170 -1.79 -10.76 6.48
C PRO A 170 -2.32 -9.53 5.73
N SER A 171 -2.93 -8.59 6.45
CA SER A 171 -3.34 -7.31 5.91
C SER A 171 -2.15 -6.36 5.77
N PHE A 172 -2.20 -5.44 4.81
CA PHE A 172 -1.19 -4.42 4.53
C PHE A 172 0.21 -4.96 4.24
N THR A 173 0.30 -6.18 3.67
CA THR A 173 1.56 -6.81 3.27
C THR A 173 1.60 -7.10 1.78
N MET A 174 2.82 -7.23 1.24
CA MET A 174 3.08 -7.45 -0.19
C MET A 174 3.55 -8.87 -0.49
N GLY A 175 3.26 -9.32 -1.72
CA GLY A 175 3.92 -10.44 -2.35
C GLY A 175 3.87 -11.75 -1.57
N GLY A 176 2.80 -11.97 -0.80
CA GLY A 176 2.66 -13.14 0.05
C GLY A 176 3.50 -13.11 1.32
N THR A 177 4.08 -11.94 1.68
CA THR A 177 4.86 -11.79 2.92
C THR A 177 4.04 -12.19 4.13
N GLY A 178 4.53 -13.14 4.91
CA GLY A 178 3.86 -13.67 6.10
C GLY A 178 2.66 -14.57 5.84
N GLY A 179 2.16 -14.62 4.60
CA GLY A 179 1.05 -15.47 4.19
C GLY A 179 1.49 -16.83 3.69
N GLY A 180 0.51 -17.72 3.48
CA GLY A 180 0.73 -19.04 2.93
C GLY A 180 -0.52 -19.92 2.95
N ILE A 181 -0.34 -21.15 2.50
CA ILE A 181 -1.38 -22.19 2.52
C ILE A 181 -0.96 -23.25 3.51
N ALA A 182 -1.82 -23.51 4.49
CA ALA A 182 -1.63 -24.59 5.47
C ALA A 182 -2.47 -25.79 5.09
N TYR A 183 -1.83 -26.94 5.03
CA TYR A 183 -2.48 -28.23 4.75
C TYR A 183 -2.74 -29.04 6.02
N ASN A 184 -2.13 -28.65 7.13
CA ASN A 184 -2.26 -29.29 8.44
C ASN A 184 -2.12 -28.26 9.56
N ARG A 185 -2.36 -28.70 10.79
CA ARG A 185 -2.37 -27.85 11.97
C ARG A 185 -1.00 -27.24 12.29
N GLU A 186 0.07 -27.99 12.11
CA GLU A 186 1.43 -27.52 12.44
C GLU A 186 1.84 -26.37 11.51
N GLU A 187 1.66 -26.53 10.20
CA GLU A 187 1.87 -25.46 9.20
C GLU A 187 0.99 -24.24 9.48
N TYR A 188 -0.26 -24.49 9.87
CA TYR A 188 -1.21 -23.42 10.19
C TYR A 188 -0.73 -22.56 11.36
N GLU A 189 -0.36 -23.20 12.48
CA GLU A 189 0.11 -22.51 13.68
C GLU A 189 1.39 -21.71 13.40
N GLU A 190 2.32 -22.24 12.60
CA GLU A 190 3.53 -21.53 12.20
C GLU A 190 3.21 -20.29 11.34
N LEU A 191 2.38 -20.46 10.31
CA LEU A 191 1.98 -19.37 9.41
C LEU A 191 1.19 -18.29 10.13
N VAL A 192 0.31 -18.66 11.07
CA VAL A 192 -0.45 -17.68 11.86
C VAL A 192 0.47 -16.82 12.73
N ARG A 193 1.41 -17.42 13.48
CA ARG A 193 2.35 -16.66 14.30
C ARG A 193 3.17 -15.69 13.45
N ARG A 194 3.76 -16.19 12.37
CA ARG A 194 4.56 -15.39 11.45
C ARG A 194 3.74 -14.27 10.80
N GLY A 195 2.50 -14.57 10.40
CA GLY A 195 1.64 -13.60 9.74
C GLY A 195 1.21 -12.47 10.67
N LEU A 196 0.85 -12.79 11.93
CA LEU A 196 0.52 -11.76 12.95
C LEU A 196 1.71 -10.86 13.23
N ASP A 197 2.92 -11.40 13.32
CA ASP A 197 4.14 -10.62 13.57
C ASP A 197 4.50 -9.69 12.40
N LEU A 198 4.18 -10.09 11.17
CA LEU A 198 4.54 -9.33 9.96
C LEU A 198 3.45 -8.36 9.49
N SER A 199 2.21 -8.54 9.93
CA SER A 199 1.13 -7.58 9.65
C SER A 199 1.32 -6.31 10.48
N PRO A 200 1.37 -5.12 9.87
CA PRO A 200 1.47 -3.86 10.61
C PRO A 200 0.30 -3.60 11.58
N THR A 201 -0.85 -4.22 11.30
CA THR A 201 -2.07 -4.09 12.10
C THR A 201 -2.33 -5.31 13.00
N ASN A 202 -1.40 -6.30 13.02
CA ASN A 202 -1.61 -7.59 13.69
C ASN A 202 -2.90 -8.27 13.24
N GLU A 203 -3.19 -8.22 11.95
CA GLU A 203 -4.43 -8.71 11.37
C GLU A 203 -4.16 -9.77 10.31
N LEU A 204 -4.93 -10.86 10.37
CA LEU A 204 -4.93 -11.92 9.36
C LEU A 204 -6.34 -12.19 8.87
N LEU A 205 -6.49 -12.40 7.57
CA LEU A 205 -7.63 -13.10 7.00
C LEU A 205 -7.29 -14.60 6.95
N ILE A 206 -8.11 -15.40 7.61
CA ILE A 206 -8.09 -16.87 7.50
C ILE A 206 -9.20 -17.26 6.52
N GLU A 207 -8.84 -17.94 5.45
CA GLU A 207 -9.71 -18.12 4.31
C GLU A 207 -9.69 -19.58 3.84
N GLN A 208 -10.85 -20.07 3.40
CA GLN A 208 -10.97 -21.38 2.77
C GLN A 208 -10.21 -21.40 1.44
N SER A 209 -9.42 -22.43 1.22
CA SER A 209 -8.71 -22.59 -0.05
C SER A 209 -9.67 -22.92 -1.20
N VAL A 210 -9.47 -22.24 -2.31
CA VAL A 210 -10.15 -22.49 -3.59
C VAL A 210 -9.23 -23.22 -4.59
N LEU A 211 -8.17 -23.88 -4.12
CA LEU A 211 -7.28 -24.66 -4.96
C LEU A 211 -8.05 -25.79 -5.66
N GLY A 212 -7.92 -25.84 -6.97
CA GLY A 212 -8.57 -26.86 -7.80
C GLY A 212 -10.00 -26.55 -8.23
N TRP A 213 -10.48 -25.35 -8.03
CA TRP A 213 -11.76 -24.87 -8.55
C TRP A 213 -11.66 -24.47 -10.01
#